data_c151f00ffedb71482fdaab31b55b65e7
#
_entry.id   c151f00ffedb71482fdaab31b55b65e7
#
_cell.length_a   1.000
_cell.length_b   1.000
_cell.length_c   1.000
_cell.angle_alpha   90.00
_cell.angle_beta   90.00
_cell.angle_gamma   90.00
#
_symmetry.space_group_name_H-M   'P 1'
#
loop_
_entity.id
_entity.type
_entity.pdbx_description
1 polymer ?
#
loop_
_entity_poly.entity_id
_entity_poly.type
_entity_poly.pdbx_seq_one_letter_code
_entity_poly.pdbx_strand_id
1 'polypeptide(L)'
;MTYEWDPAKAAANLEKHGVSFEEAASIFLDASALTFWDPDHSEEEEREITIGRSASQRILFVAHTAREDRIRIISARQATSQERRQYEEGIDEATR
;
A
#
# COMPACT_ATOMS: atom_id res chain seq x y z
N MET A 1 6.14 -13.17 -5.95
CA MET A 1 4.91 -12.47 -6.37
C MET A 1 5.26 -11.34 -7.33
N THR A 2 4.45 -11.14 -8.34
CA THR A 2 4.70 -10.15 -9.38
C THR A 2 3.81 -8.92 -9.16
N TYR A 3 4.37 -7.74 -9.37
CA TYR A 3 3.65 -6.48 -9.27
C TYR A 3 3.47 -5.88 -10.65
N GLU A 4 2.35 -5.20 -10.87
CA GLU A 4 2.09 -4.50 -12.11
C GLU A 4 1.42 -3.16 -11.84
N TRP A 5 1.46 -2.27 -12.81
CA TRP A 5 0.79 -0.97 -12.73
C TRP A 5 0.76 -0.30 -14.10
N ASP A 6 -0.09 0.73 -14.19
CA ASP A 6 -0.17 1.59 -15.36
C ASP A 6 0.95 2.64 -15.27
N PRO A 7 1.86 2.73 -16.27
CA PRO A 7 2.96 3.68 -16.21
C PRO A 7 2.54 5.15 -16.10
N ALA A 8 1.42 5.52 -16.73
CA ALA A 8 0.93 6.90 -16.65
C ALA A 8 0.44 7.23 -15.24
N LYS A 9 -0.23 6.27 -14.60
CA LYS A 9 -0.67 6.44 -13.21
C LYS A 9 0.51 6.49 -12.25
N ALA A 10 1.54 5.70 -12.52
CA ALA A 10 2.75 5.70 -11.69
C ALA A 10 3.43 7.07 -11.74
N ALA A 11 3.56 7.65 -12.94
CA ALA A 11 4.16 8.97 -13.11
C ALA A 11 3.36 10.06 -12.40
N ALA A 12 2.03 10.03 -12.57
CA ALA A 12 1.15 11.00 -11.93
C ALA A 12 1.19 10.87 -10.41
N ASN A 13 1.25 9.64 -9.90
CA ASN A 13 1.33 9.39 -8.46
C ASN A 13 2.63 9.93 -7.87
N LEU A 14 3.74 9.70 -8.56
CA LEU A 14 5.04 10.20 -8.11
C LEU A 14 5.04 11.73 -8.04
N GLU A 15 4.49 12.39 -9.05
CA GLU A 15 4.39 13.84 -9.06
C GLU A 15 3.50 14.37 -7.95
N LYS A 16 2.35 13.73 -7.72
CA LYS A 16 1.37 14.19 -6.74
C LYS A 16 1.77 13.89 -5.30
N HIS A 17 2.29 12.71 -5.05
CA HIS A 17 2.53 12.21 -3.68
C HIS A 17 3.99 11.99 -3.33
N GLY A 18 4.90 12.06 -4.29
CA GLY A 18 6.32 11.82 -4.06
C GLY A 18 6.63 10.37 -3.72
N VAL A 19 5.79 9.44 -4.12
CA VAL A 19 5.95 8.01 -3.88
C VAL A 19 5.91 7.27 -5.19
N SER A 20 6.98 6.53 -5.51
CA SER A 20 7.02 5.68 -6.70
C SER A 20 6.27 4.38 -6.44
N PHE A 21 5.78 3.75 -7.50
CA PHE A 21 5.13 2.45 -7.36
C PHE A 21 6.14 1.34 -7.04
N GLU A 22 7.41 1.52 -7.41
CA GLU A 22 8.49 0.60 -6.98
C GLU A 22 8.64 0.64 -5.47
N GLU A 23 8.66 1.82 -4.89
CA GLU A 23 8.70 1.95 -3.43
C GLU A 23 7.43 1.39 -2.79
N ALA A 24 6.28 1.65 -3.39
CA ALA A 24 5.01 1.11 -2.90
C ALA A 24 5.02 -0.41 -2.86
N ALA A 25 5.57 -1.06 -3.89
CA ALA A 25 5.66 -2.52 -3.93
C ALA A 25 6.50 -3.08 -2.79
N SER A 26 7.49 -2.33 -2.31
CA SER A 26 8.39 -2.81 -1.26
C SER A 26 7.69 -3.02 0.08
N ILE A 27 6.53 -2.40 0.33
CA ILE A 27 5.82 -2.60 1.59
C ILE A 27 5.31 -4.03 1.76
N PHE A 28 5.13 -4.75 0.67
CA PHE A 28 4.65 -6.14 0.74
C PHE A 28 5.71 -7.09 1.28
N LEU A 29 6.93 -6.63 1.46
CA LEU A 29 8.00 -7.38 2.13
C LEU A 29 8.01 -7.13 3.64
N ASP A 30 7.23 -6.18 4.12
CA ASP A 30 7.12 -5.86 5.55
C ASP A 30 6.16 -6.86 6.21
N ALA A 31 6.69 -7.72 7.07
CA ALA A 31 5.90 -8.74 7.77
C ALA A 31 4.83 -8.14 8.69
N SER A 32 4.97 -6.87 9.06
CA SER A 32 4.04 -6.17 9.95
C SER A 32 2.99 -5.36 9.19
N ALA A 33 2.99 -5.40 7.86
CA ALA A 33 2.04 -4.65 7.05
C ALA A 33 0.60 -5.09 7.35
N LEU A 34 -0.31 -4.10 7.36
CA LEU A 34 -1.74 -4.33 7.59
C LEU A 34 -2.47 -4.24 6.26
N THR A 35 -3.33 -5.21 5.98
CA THR A 35 -4.14 -5.20 4.75
C THR A 35 -5.61 -5.31 5.12
N PHE A 36 -6.43 -4.47 4.52
CA PHE A 36 -7.88 -4.47 4.73
C PHE A 36 -8.61 -4.03 3.45
N TRP A 37 -9.90 -4.32 3.40
CA TRP A 37 -10.73 -3.93 2.26
C TRP A 37 -10.87 -2.41 2.20
N ASP A 38 -10.88 -1.87 0.98
CA ASP A 38 -11.21 -0.46 0.75
C ASP A 38 -12.72 -0.36 0.56
N PRO A 39 -13.50 0.05 1.59
CA PRO A 39 -14.95 0.07 1.50
C PRO A 39 -15.50 1.11 0.53
N ASP A 40 -14.70 2.13 0.21
CA ASP A 40 -15.15 3.23 -0.64
C ASP A 40 -15.02 2.92 -2.13
N HIS A 41 -14.17 1.97 -2.51
CA HIS A 41 -13.81 1.74 -3.90
C HIS A 41 -13.91 0.28 -4.34
N SER A 42 -14.56 -0.58 -3.55
CA SER A 42 -14.63 -2.02 -3.85
C SER A 42 -15.85 -2.45 -4.66
N GLU A 43 -16.66 -1.51 -5.16
CA GLU A 43 -17.89 -1.85 -5.89
C GLU A 43 -17.62 -2.44 -7.28
N GLU A 44 -16.64 -1.93 -8.00
CA GLU A 44 -16.32 -2.36 -9.36
C GLU A 44 -15.20 -3.38 -9.43
N GLU A 45 -14.25 -3.30 -8.49
CA GLU A 45 -13.18 -4.27 -8.37
C GLU A 45 -12.78 -4.39 -6.91
N GLU A 46 -12.26 -5.54 -6.56
CA GLU A 46 -11.87 -5.83 -5.18
C GLU A 46 -10.60 -5.10 -4.80
N ARG A 47 -10.75 -3.87 -4.31
CA ARG A 47 -9.61 -3.06 -3.86
C ARG A 47 -9.32 -3.33 -2.40
N GLU A 48 -8.03 -3.43 -2.12
CA GLU A 48 -7.51 -3.55 -0.78
C GLU A 48 -6.55 -2.41 -0.51
N ILE A 49 -6.39 -2.10 0.77
CA ILE A 49 -5.39 -1.13 1.24
C ILE A 49 -4.38 -1.89 2.07
N THR A 50 -3.10 -1.60 1.84
CA THR A 50 -2.03 -2.10 2.69
C THR A 50 -1.26 -0.91 3.25
N ILE A 51 -1.08 -0.90 4.56
CA ILE A 51 -0.24 0.08 5.25
C ILE A 51 0.99 -0.66 5.71
N GLY A 52 2.16 -0.20 5.27
CA GLY A 52 3.41 -0.88 5.60
C GLY A 52 4.62 0.03 5.45
N ARG A 53 5.75 -0.47 5.93
CA ARG A 53 7.02 0.24 5.87
C ARG A 53 7.73 -0.08 4.55
N SER A 54 8.11 0.96 3.83
CA SER A 54 8.80 0.79 2.55
C SER A 54 10.29 0.57 2.74
N ALA A 55 10.97 0.22 1.64
CA ALA A 55 12.42 0.09 1.61
C ALA A 55 13.13 1.39 2.01
N SER A 56 12.49 2.54 1.81
CA SER A 56 13.00 3.86 2.22
C SER A 56 12.63 4.22 3.66
N GLN A 57 12.07 3.28 4.43
CA GLN A 57 11.68 3.46 5.83
C GLN A 57 10.51 4.43 6.03
N ARG A 58 9.68 4.61 5.01
CA ARG A 58 8.47 5.41 5.11
C ARG A 58 7.27 4.51 5.31
N ILE A 59 6.31 4.95 6.13
CA ILE A 59 5.03 4.23 6.26
C ILE A 59 4.13 4.71 5.14
N LEU A 60 3.73 3.79 4.27
CA LEU A 60 2.92 4.10 3.08
C LEU A 60 1.53 3.49 3.17
N PHE A 61 0.59 4.17 2.52
CA PHE A 61 -0.79 3.73 2.35
C PHE A 61 -0.97 3.43 0.87
N VAL A 62 -1.15 2.15 0.52
CA VAL A 62 -1.13 1.70 -0.86
C VAL A 62 -2.44 1.02 -1.21
N ALA A 63 -3.11 1.52 -2.24
CA ALA A 63 -4.31 0.89 -2.80
C ALA A 63 -3.89 -0.07 -3.92
N HIS A 64 -4.43 -1.26 -3.89
CA HIS A 64 -4.07 -2.30 -4.85
C HIS A 64 -5.21 -3.28 -5.05
N THR A 65 -5.09 -4.13 -6.06
CA THR A 65 -6.04 -5.21 -6.31
C THR A 65 -5.26 -6.46 -6.72
N ALA A 66 -5.77 -7.63 -6.34
CA ALA A 66 -5.15 -8.89 -6.71
C ALA A 66 -5.68 -9.33 -8.09
N ARG A 67 -4.76 -9.78 -8.96
CA ARG A 67 -5.09 -10.33 -10.27
C ARG A 67 -4.29 -11.61 -10.48
N GLU A 68 -4.94 -12.75 -10.26
CA GLU A 68 -4.29 -14.06 -10.33
C GLU A 68 -3.13 -14.12 -9.34
N ASP A 69 -1.88 -14.23 -9.84
CA ASP A 69 -0.68 -14.26 -9.00
C ASP A 69 0.02 -12.91 -8.94
N ARG A 70 -0.65 -11.84 -9.39
CA ARG A 70 -0.07 -10.49 -9.45
C ARG A 70 -0.83 -9.52 -8.56
N ILE A 71 -0.09 -8.52 -8.06
CA ILE A 71 -0.68 -7.40 -7.34
C ILE A 71 -0.59 -6.19 -8.25
N ARG A 72 -1.75 -5.59 -8.56
CA ARG A 72 -1.80 -4.37 -9.35
C ARG A 72 -1.88 -3.18 -8.41
N ILE A 73 -0.86 -2.33 -8.44
CA ILE A 73 -0.81 -1.12 -7.63
C ILE A 73 -1.62 -0.02 -8.32
N ILE A 74 -2.49 0.63 -7.56
CA ILE A 74 -3.41 1.65 -8.06
C ILE A 74 -2.97 3.04 -7.63
N SER A 75 -2.59 3.21 -6.36
CA SER A 75 -2.11 4.48 -5.83
C SER A 75 -1.28 4.25 -4.58
N ALA A 76 -0.43 5.23 -4.25
CA ALA A 76 0.41 5.13 -3.07
C ALA A 76 0.69 6.54 -2.54
N ARG A 77 0.63 6.70 -1.23
CA ARG A 77 0.97 7.94 -0.54
C ARG A 77 1.54 7.64 0.82
N GLN A 78 2.12 8.62 1.46
CA GLN A 78 2.54 8.44 2.84
C GLN A 78 1.29 8.34 3.73
N ALA A 79 1.40 7.53 4.77
CA ALA A 79 0.33 7.36 5.74
C ALA A 79 0.11 8.66 6.52
N THR A 80 -1.16 8.91 6.88
CA THR A 80 -1.48 9.98 7.82
C THR A 80 -1.03 9.57 9.22
N SER A 81 -1.05 10.52 10.17
CA SER A 81 -0.70 10.22 11.55
C SER A 81 -1.60 9.13 12.15
N GLN A 82 -2.88 9.16 11.82
CA GLN A 82 -3.83 8.16 12.30
C GLN A 82 -3.54 6.78 11.70
N GLU A 83 -3.25 6.73 10.40
CA GLU A 83 -2.93 5.49 9.71
C GLU A 83 -1.62 4.90 10.23
N ARG A 84 -0.62 5.75 10.45
CA ARG A 84 0.65 5.33 11.04
C ARG A 84 0.43 4.72 12.42
N ARG A 85 -0.45 5.32 13.21
CA ARG A 85 -0.79 4.81 14.54
C ARG A 85 -1.41 3.42 14.47
N GLN A 86 -2.32 3.19 13.52
CA GLN A 86 -2.91 1.87 13.30
C GLN A 86 -1.83 0.82 13.01
N TYR A 87 -0.87 1.19 12.16
CA TYR A 87 0.24 0.31 11.81
C TYR A 87 1.08 -0.01 13.06
N GLU A 88 1.42 0.99 13.85
CA GLU A 88 2.23 0.82 15.06
C GLU A 88 1.50 0.00 16.14
N GLU A 89 0.20 0.22 16.30
CA GLU A 89 -0.62 -0.56 17.24
C GLU A 89 -0.70 -2.03 16.80
N GLY A 90 -0.79 -2.29 15.51
CA GLY A 90 -0.77 -3.64 14.97
C GLY A 90 0.51 -4.38 15.32
N ILE A 91 1.65 -3.71 15.29
CA ILE A 91 2.93 -4.28 15.69
C ILE A 91 2.90 -4.61 17.19
N ASP A 92 2.42 -3.70 18.03
CA ASP A 92 2.34 -3.91 19.47
C ASP A 92 1.45 -5.10 19.81
N GLU A 93 0.32 -5.25 19.14
CA GLU A 93 -0.58 -6.39 19.35
C GLU A 93 0.08 -7.71 18.95
N ALA A 94 0.84 -7.70 17.86
CA ALA A 94 1.50 -8.90 17.37
C ALA A 94 2.62 -9.37 18.28
N THR A 95 3.20 -8.47 19.09
CA THR A 95 4.30 -8.81 20.00
C THR A 95 3.85 -9.20 21.40
N ARG A 96 2.56 -9.14 21.67
CA ARG A 96 1.99 -9.53 22.97
C ARG A 96 1.73 -11.09 23.02
#